data_073d2aa81382d3da8599a19001a38061
#
_entry.id   073d2aa81382d3da8599a19001a38061
#
_cell.length_a   1.000
_cell.length_b   1.000
_cell.length_c   1.000
_cell.angle_alpha   90.00
_cell.angle_beta   90.00
_cell.angle_gamma   90.00
#
_symmetry.space_group_name_H-M   'P 1'
#
loop_
_entity.id
_entity.type
_entity.pdbx_description
1 polymer ?
#
loop_
_entity_poly.entity_id
_entity_poly.type
_entity_poly.pdbx_seq_one_letter_code
_entity_poly.pdbx_strand_id
1 'polypeptide(L)'
;MSDRQFDGFKKTGPDAEIEDNIERHILKFNINSLDVLKLFPVLARRQWLKRFLAHVELFQKTLDVPGDIVELGVFRGLGLMTWANLLETYCVGDRTKTVYGFDNWAGFTQFESQDSTPNNNAGKTLGGFNPESFHHELLDAIALFDNDRFVPWKPRVKLVDGQIEITTGEFVLKNPGVRFSLIHFDCDLYAPTKAALEALWPRVSRGGVVLFDEYGIPDWAGETKAVDEFIANKPELRLQTFNWTNAPSAYIVKP
;
A
#
# COMPACT_ATOMS: atom_id res chain seq x y z
N MET A 1 -23.97 15.52 -4.57
CA MET A 1 -23.33 14.40 -3.84
C MET A 1 -22.44 13.72 -4.86
N SER A 2 -21.14 13.95 -4.77
CA SER A 2 -20.20 13.24 -5.66
C SER A 2 -20.22 11.77 -5.25
N ASP A 3 -20.40 10.89 -6.22
CA ASP A 3 -20.29 9.45 -6.05
C ASP A 3 -18.88 9.14 -5.54
N ARG A 4 -18.72 9.00 -4.24
CA ARG A 4 -17.44 8.63 -3.61
C ARG A 4 -17.22 7.11 -3.73
N GLN A 5 -17.42 6.56 -4.93
CA GLN A 5 -17.14 5.15 -5.25
C GLN A 5 -15.65 4.78 -5.18
N PHE A 6 -14.79 5.74 -4.87
CA PHE A 6 -13.34 5.57 -4.97
C PHE A 6 -12.69 4.81 -3.81
N ASP A 7 -13.39 4.58 -2.71
CA ASP A 7 -12.81 3.88 -1.57
C ASP A 7 -13.01 2.35 -1.63
N GLY A 8 -13.51 1.83 -2.76
CA GLY A 8 -13.64 0.39 -3.04
C GLY A 8 -14.55 -0.40 -2.10
N PHE A 9 -14.88 0.17 -0.96
CA PHE A 9 -15.78 -0.43 0.02
C PHE A 9 -17.14 0.26 -0.01
N LYS A 10 -18.21 -0.52 -0.03
CA LYS A 10 -19.52 -0.02 0.35
C LYS A 10 -19.43 0.44 1.80
N LYS A 11 -19.30 1.76 2.02
CA LYS A 11 -19.33 2.31 3.37
C LYS A 11 -20.67 1.94 4.01
N THR A 12 -20.61 1.40 5.22
CA THR A 12 -21.82 1.22 6.03
C THR A 12 -22.42 2.58 6.35
N GLY A 13 -23.73 2.66 6.57
CA GLY A 13 -24.41 3.92 6.90
C GLY A 13 -23.70 4.72 8.01
N PRO A 14 -23.29 4.10 9.15
CA PRO A 14 -22.53 4.78 10.19
C PRO A 14 -21.19 5.37 9.75
N ASP A 15 -20.45 4.68 8.87
CA ASP A 15 -19.16 5.18 8.37
C ASP A 15 -19.32 6.39 7.47
N ALA A 16 -20.31 6.36 6.57
CA ALA A 16 -20.62 7.50 5.71
C ALA A 16 -21.05 8.72 6.55
N GLU A 17 -21.88 8.51 7.57
CA GLU A 17 -22.35 9.58 8.45
C GLU A 17 -21.19 10.26 9.21
N ILE A 18 -20.20 9.50 9.68
CA ILE A 18 -19.04 10.05 10.38
C ILE A 18 -18.23 10.95 9.44
N GLU A 19 -17.99 10.52 8.21
CA GLU A 19 -17.23 11.32 7.23
C GLU A 19 -17.97 12.57 6.80
N ASP A 20 -19.29 12.48 6.59
CA ASP A 20 -20.13 13.66 6.34
C ASP A 20 -20.14 14.65 7.52
N ASN A 21 -20.06 14.14 8.75
CA ASN A 21 -19.93 14.98 9.95
C ASN A 21 -18.60 15.71 10.00
N ILE A 22 -17.49 15.04 9.63
CA ILE A 22 -16.16 15.67 9.53
C ILE A 22 -16.18 16.77 8.47
N GLU A 23 -16.70 16.49 7.28
CA GLU A 23 -16.82 17.47 6.21
C GLU A 23 -17.67 18.67 6.61
N ARG A 24 -18.83 18.43 7.22
CA ARG A 24 -19.68 19.50 7.76
C ARG A 24 -18.96 20.34 8.81
N HIS A 25 -18.14 19.73 9.67
CA HIS A 25 -17.34 20.46 10.65
C HIS A 25 -16.32 21.38 9.98
N ILE A 26 -15.57 20.86 8.99
CA ILE A 26 -14.58 21.64 8.22
C ILE A 26 -15.26 22.84 7.57
N LEU A 27 -16.38 22.63 6.88
CA LEU A 27 -17.14 23.69 6.22
C LEU A 27 -17.71 24.70 7.20
N LYS A 28 -18.32 24.23 8.32
CA LYS A 28 -18.91 25.10 9.34
C LYS A 28 -17.93 26.11 9.92
N PHE A 29 -16.70 25.68 10.16
CA PHE A 29 -15.66 26.53 10.76
C PHE A 29 -14.70 27.14 9.73
N ASN A 30 -14.98 26.94 8.43
CA ASN A 30 -14.15 27.41 7.33
C ASN A 30 -12.67 27.09 7.52
N ILE A 31 -12.38 25.84 7.91
CA ILE A 31 -11.02 25.37 8.16
C ILE A 31 -10.31 25.22 6.81
N ASN A 32 -9.17 25.89 6.63
CA ASN A 32 -8.43 25.78 5.38
C ASN A 32 -7.67 24.43 5.27
N SER A 33 -7.31 24.05 4.05
CA SER A 33 -6.69 22.76 3.76
C SER A 33 -5.37 22.54 4.50
N LEU A 34 -4.53 23.58 4.65
CA LEU A 34 -3.26 23.46 5.37
C LEU A 34 -3.47 23.22 6.86
N ASP A 35 -4.49 23.86 7.45
CA ASP A 35 -4.83 23.62 8.86
C ASP A 35 -5.38 22.20 9.07
N VAL A 36 -6.17 21.67 8.14
CA VAL A 36 -6.59 20.25 8.19
C VAL A 36 -5.38 19.33 8.21
N LEU A 37 -4.39 19.57 7.32
CA LEU A 37 -3.17 18.76 7.27
C LEU A 37 -2.32 18.87 8.54
N LYS A 38 -2.12 20.08 9.07
CA LYS A 38 -1.34 20.31 10.29
C LYS A 38 -2.00 19.76 11.54
N LEU A 39 -3.32 19.80 11.58
CA LEU A 39 -4.13 19.37 12.71
C LEU A 39 -4.79 18.01 12.47
N PHE A 40 -4.23 17.19 11.55
CA PHE A 40 -4.86 15.93 11.15
C PHE A 40 -5.30 15.03 12.33
N PRO A 41 -4.58 14.94 13.47
CA PRO A 41 -5.06 14.10 14.58
C PRO A 41 -6.36 14.58 15.23
N VAL A 42 -6.72 15.86 15.04
CA VAL A 42 -7.97 16.43 15.59
C VAL A 42 -9.20 15.90 14.85
N LEU A 43 -9.08 15.67 13.54
CA LEU A 43 -10.18 15.27 12.67
C LEU A 43 -10.03 13.87 12.09
N ALA A 44 -8.82 13.29 12.19
CA ALA A 44 -8.56 11.98 11.63
C ALA A 44 -9.33 10.88 12.37
N ARG A 45 -9.97 10.00 11.62
CA ARG A 45 -10.59 8.80 12.17
C ARG A 45 -9.52 7.86 12.72
N ARG A 46 -9.84 7.19 13.83
CA ARG A 46 -8.95 6.19 14.43
C ARG A 46 -8.51 5.08 13.46
N GLN A 47 -9.37 4.70 12.48
CA GLN A 47 -9.05 3.69 11.46
C GLN A 47 -7.89 4.17 10.58
N TRP A 48 -7.89 5.43 10.15
CA TRP A 48 -6.80 6.00 9.36
C TRP A 48 -5.51 6.07 10.17
N LEU A 49 -5.60 6.49 11.44
CA LEU A 49 -4.45 6.51 12.35
C LEU A 49 -3.87 5.12 12.61
N LYS A 50 -4.73 4.10 12.78
CA LYS A 50 -4.30 2.72 12.99
C LYS A 50 -3.47 2.20 11.83
N ARG A 51 -3.94 2.35 10.59
CA ARG A 51 -3.19 1.95 9.39
C ARG A 51 -1.84 2.65 9.34
N PHE A 52 -1.81 3.96 9.51
CA PHE A 52 -0.56 4.74 9.54
C PHE A 52 0.39 4.25 10.63
N LEU A 53 -0.08 4.04 11.85
CA LEU A 53 0.75 3.56 12.97
C LEU A 53 1.28 2.15 12.73
N ALA A 54 0.50 1.27 12.10
CA ALA A 54 0.98 -0.07 11.73
C ALA A 54 2.10 0.01 10.68
N HIS A 55 1.97 0.89 9.69
CA HIS A 55 3.04 1.16 8.73
C HIS A 55 4.31 1.68 9.44
N VAL A 56 4.18 2.61 10.40
CA VAL A 56 5.31 3.10 11.18
C VAL A 56 6.01 1.96 11.93
N GLU A 57 5.25 1.10 12.61
CA GLU A 57 5.81 -0.02 13.38
C GLU A 57 6.53 -1.02 12.48
N LEU A 58 5.96 -1.35 11.32
CA LEU A 58 6.59 -2.27 10.36
C LEU A 58 7.83 -1.65 9.70
N PHE A 59 7.77 -0.37 9.37
CA PHE A 59 8.93 0.36 8.83
C PHE A 59 10.10 0.37 9.83
N GLN A 60 9.83 0.63 11.10
CA GLN A 60 10.87 0.65 12.15
C GLN A 60 11.60 -0.69 12.27
N LYS A 61 10.94 -1.82 11.99
CA LYS A 61 11.59 -3.14 11.95
C LYS A 61 12.63 -3.26 10.82
N THR A 62 12.59 -2.39 9.83
CA THR A 62 13.44 -2.44 8.63
C THR A 62 14.56 -1.39 8.59
N LEU A 63 14.70 -0.58 9.62
CA LEU A 63 15.68 0.52 9.66
C LEU A 63 17.11 0.03 9.38
N ASP A 64 17.50 -1.10 9.98
CA ASP A 64 18.81 -1.71 9.83
C ASP A 64 18.87 -2.78 8.72
N VAL A 65 17.79 -2.93 7.95
CA VAL A 65 17.71 -3.92 6.87
C VAL A 65 18.08 -3.27 5.54
N PRO A 66 19.08 -3.79 4.81
CA PRO A 66 19.43 -3.23 3.51
C PRO A 66 18.37 -3.53 2.45
N GLY A 67 18.19 -2.59 1.52
CA GLY A 67 17.31 -2.75 0.36
C GLY A 67 16.24 -1.67 0.27
N ASP A 68 15.62 -1.65 -0.88
CA ASP A 68 14.58 -0.71 -1.26
C ASP A 68 13.22 -1.10 -0.64
N ILE A 69 12.23 -0.24 -0.84
CA ILE A 69 10.83 -0.47 -0.45
C ILE A 69 10.00 -0.63 -1.71
N VAL A 70 9.04 -1.55 -1.68
CA VAL A 70 8.09 -1.78 -2.79
C VAL A 70 6.67 -1.72 -2.25
N GLU A 71 5.79 -1.08 -3.01
CA GLU A 71 4.34 -1.17 -2.86
C GLU A 71 3.73 -1.69 -4.16
N LEU A 72 2.84 -2.65 -4.04
CA LEU A 72 2.11 -3.30 -5.11
C LEU A 72 0.63 -2.94 -4.99
N GLY A 73 0.12 -2.16 -5.93
CA GLY A 73 -1.15 -1.45 -5.82
C GLY A 73 -0.95 -0.09 -5.15
N VAL A 74 -0.78 0.94 -5.97
CA VAL A 74 -0.49 2.31 -5.49
C VAL A 74 -1.75 3.12 -5.29
N PHE A 75 -2.73 2.93 -6.17
CA PHE A 75 -3.97 3.69 -6.20
C PHE A 75 -3.73 5.21 -6.13
N ARG A 76 -4.08 5.87 -5.04
CA ARG A 76 -3.86 7.31 -4.82
C ARG A 76 -2.56 7.63 -4.08
N GLY A 77 -1.72 6.64 -3.80
CA GLY A 77 -0.39 6.81 -3.23
C GLY A 77 -0.33 6.93 -1.71
N LEU A 78 -1.38 6.58 -0.96
CA LEU A 78 -1.37 6.68 0.50
C LEU A 78 -0.22 5.89 1.13
N GLY A 79 -0.08 4.61 0.80
CA GLY A 79 0.99 3.76 1.32
C GLY A 79 2.35 4.19 0.77
N LEU A 80 2.46 4.36 -0.55
CA LEU A 80 3.69 4.78 -1.22
C LEU A 80 4.32 6.03 -0.60
N MET A 81 3.51 7.07 -0.42
CA MET A 81 3.96 8.33 0.17
C MET A 81 4.18 8.22 1.68
N THR A 82 3.47 7.32 2.37
CA THR A 82 3.78 6.99 3.77
C THR A 82 5.20 6.42 3.89
N TRP A 83 5.55 5.43 3.07
CA TRP A 83 6.91 4.86 3.06
C TRP A 83 7.98 5.90 2.73
N ALA A 84 7.72 6.76 1.74
CA ALA A 84 8.64 7.82 1.36
C ALA A 84 8.85 8.84 2.49
N ASN A 85 7.78 9.27 3.16
CA ASN A 85 7.85 10.18 4.30
C ASN A 85 8.56 9.55 5.50
N LEU A 86 8.33 8.26 5.77
CA LEU A 86 9.03 7.56 6.85
C LEU A 86 10.54 7.46 6.57
N LEU A 87 10.94 7.22 5.32
CA LEU A 87 12.36 7.25 4.93
C LEU A 87 12.98 8.63 5.20
N GLU A 88 12.33 9.71 4.82
CA GLU A 88 12.86 11.06 5.05
C GLU A 88 12.81 11.45 6.54
N THR A 89 11.90 10.86 7.32
CA THR A 89 11.79 11.12 8.76
C THR A 89 12.87 10.39 9.56
N TYR A 90 13.07 9.09 9.29
CA TYR A 90 13.96 8.24 10.07
C TYR A 90 15.37 8.10 9.48
N CYS A 91 15.49 8.25 8.17
CA CYS A 91 16.72 8.03 7.42
C CYS A 91 17.13 9.29 6.64
N VAL A 92 17.10 10.45 7.30
CA VAL A 92 17.45 11.74 6.70
C VAL A 92 18.82 11.67 6.04
N GLY A 93 18.88 12.04 4.75
CA GLY A 93 20.12 12.02 3.98
C GLY A 93 20.56 10.64 3.47
N ASP A 94 19.82 9.58 3.72
CA ASP A 94 20.03 8.30 3.02
C ASP A 94 19.85 8.50 1.53
N ARG A 95 20.82 8.01 0.76
CA ARG A 95 20.84 8.10 -0.71
C ARG A 95 20.71 6.74 -1.38
N THR A 96 20.51 5.68 -0.62
CA THR A 96 20.55 4.32 -1.13
C THR A 96 19.18 3.74 -1.37
N LYS A 97 18.24 3.99 -0.45
CA LYS A 97 16.88 3.42 -0.53
C LYS A 97 15.98 4.22 -1.47
N THR A 98 15.24 3.50 -2.29
CA THR A 98 14.18 4.00 -3.17
C THR A 98 12.87 3.33 -2.80
N VAL A 99 11.76 4.03 -2.94
CA VAL A 99 10.40 3.49 -2.83
C VAL A 99 9.87 3.27 -4.23
N TYR A 100 9.56 2.03 -4.59
CA TYR A 100 8.97 1.68 -5.88
C TYR A 100 7.49 1.39 -5.71
N GLY A 101 6.65 2.05 -6.51
CA GLY A 101 5.22 1.78 -6.59
C GLY A 101 4.87 1.12 -7.91
N PHE A 102 4.21 -0.03 -7.85
CA PHE A 102 3.75 -0.77 -9.02
C PHE A 102 2.24 -0.63 -9.16
N ASP A 103 1.76 -0.16 -10.29
CA ASP A 103 0.33 -0.06 -10.59
C ASP A 103 0.09 -0.06 -12.10
N ASN A 104 -1.06 -0.55 -12.52
CA ASN A 104 -1.48 -0.54 -13.93
C ASN A 104 -2.29 0.71 -14.31
N TRP A 105 -2.69 1.52 -13.34
CA TRP A 105 -3.51 2.74 -13.46
C TRP A 105 -4.89 2.54 -14.12
N ALA A 106 -5.32 1.30 -14.25
CA ALA A 106 -6.59 0.94 -14.88
C ALA A 106 -7.57 0.23 -13.91
N GLY A 107 -7.15 0.02 -12.66
CA GLY A 107 -7.89 -0.76 -11.66
C GLY A 107 -7.89 -2.26 -11.98
N PHE A 108 -8.90 -2.96 -11.50
CA PHE A 108 -8.99 -4.40 -11.71
C PHE A 108 -9.29 -4.73 -13.18
N THR A 109 -8.33 -5.35 -13.87
CA THR A 109 -8.47 -5.70 -15.29
C THR A 109 -8.96 -7.13 -15.49
N GLN A 110 -8.77 -8.01 -14.50
CA GLN A 110 -9.14 -9.41 -14.55
C GLN A 110 -9.36 -9.95 -13.14
N PHE A 111 -10.24 -10.95 -13.00
CA PHE A 111 -10.40 -11.75 -11.79
C PHE A 111 -10.14 -13.22 -12.12
N GLU A 112 -9.43 -13.89 -11.23
CA GLU A 112 -9.27 -15.34 -11.26
C GLU A 112 -10.37 -16.03 -10.43
N SER A 113 -10.51 -17.35 -10.59
CA SER A 113 -11.47 -18.12 -9.79
C SER A 113 -11.23 -18.01 -8.28
N GLN A 114 -9.99 -17.81 -7.89
CA GLN A 114 -9.54 -17.62 -6.50
C GLN A 114 -10.01 -16.29 -5.89
N ASP A 115 -10.33 -15.31 -6.73
CA ASP A 115 -10.82 -14.01 -6.30
C ASP A 115 -12.33 -14.01 -6.03
N SER A 116 -13.00 -15.09 -6.39
CA SER A 116 -14.46 -15.23 -6.23
C SER A 116 -14.84 -15.41 -4.77
N THR A 117 -15.84 -14.64 -4.34
CA THR A 117 -16.47 -14.81 -3.02
C THR A 117 -17.97 -15.02 -3.19
N PRO A 118 -18.62 -15.83 -2.31
CA PRO A 118 -20.03 -16.21 -2.51
C PRO A 118 -21.00 -15.04 -2.65
N ASN A 119 -20.71 -13.90 -2.01
CA ASN A 119 -21.63 -12.80 -1.91
C ASN A 119 -21.15 -11.50 -2.57
N ASN A 120 -19.93 -11.48 -3.13
CA ASN A 120 -19.28 -10.26 -3.68
C ASN A 120 -19.58 -8.97 -2.85
N ASN A 121 -19.47 -9.06 -1.52
CA ASN A 121 -19.81 -7.98 -0.59
C ASN A 121 -18.92 -6.75 -0.78
N ALA A 122 -17.67 -6.96 -1.21
CA ALA A 122 -16.73 -5.88 -1.51
C ALA A 122 -17.12 -5.07 -2.76
N GLY A 123 -18.14 -5.54 -3.54
CA GLY A 123 -18.52 -4.85 -4.78
C GLY A 123 -17.44 -4.86 -5.85
N LYS A 124 -16.62 -5.92 -5.90
CA LYS A 124 -15.54 -6.08 -6.89
C LYS A 124 -16.09 -6.09 -8.30
N THR A 125 -15.61 -5.17 -9.12
CA THR A 125 -15.99 -5.06 -10.54
C THR A 125 -14.75 -4.78 -11.39
N LEU A 126 -14.76 -5.18 -12.64
CA LEU A 126 -13.73 -4.77 -13.60
C LEU A 126 -13.69 -3.24 -13.67
N GLY A 127 -12.49 -2.67 -13.67
CA GLY A 127 -12.27 -1.23 -13.59
C GLY A 127 -12.50 -0.64 -12.18
N GLY A 128 -12.80 -1.47 -11.17
CA GLY A 128 -12.85 -1.01 -9.77
C GLY A 128 -11.46 -0.56 -9.29
N PHE A 129 -11.41 0.35 -8.32
CA PHE A 129 -10.16 0.99 -7.86
C PHE A 129 -9.32 1.59 -9.00
N ASN A 130 -9.97 2.18 -10.01
CA ASN A 130 -9.27 2.80 -11.13
C ASN A 130 -8.63 4.13 -10.70
N PRO A 131 -7.29 4.23 -10.66
CA PRO A 131 -6.59 5.43 -10.23
C PRO A 131 -6.23 6.37 -11.38
N GLU A 132 -6.67 6.13 -12.62
CA GLU A 132 -6.26 6.90 -13.80
C GLU A 132 -6.39 8.42 -13.60
N SER A 133 -7.50 8.87 -13.02
CA SER A 133 -7.74 10.29 -12.75
C SER A 133 -6.82 10.87 -11.65
N PHE A 134 -6.19 10.03 -10.83
CA PHE A 134 -5.31 10.44 -9.74
C PHE A 134 -3.82 10.31 -10.06
N HIS A 135 -3.47 9.71 -11.19
CA HIS A 135 -2.06 9.48 -11.55
C HIS A 135 -1.28 10.80 -11.65
N HIS A 136 -1.84 11.82 -12.32
CA HIS A 136 -1.21 13.14 -12.38
C HIS A 136 -1.16 13.83 -11.01
N GLU A 137 -2.21 13.72 -10.19
CA GLU A 137 -2.23 14.25 -8.82
C GLU A 137 -1.09 13.64 -7.99
N LEU A 138 -0.85 12.34 -8.12
CA LEU A 138 0.24 11.65 -7.42
C LEU A 138 1.61 12.11 -7.91
N LEU A 139 1.81 12.28 -9.22
CA LEU A 139 3.06 12.79 -9.77
C LEU A 139 3.39 14.20 -9.25
N ASP A 140 2.39 15.08 -9.19
CA ASP A 140 2.53 16.41 -8.60
C ASP A 140 2.84 16.34 -7.09
N ALA A 141 2.19 15.44 -6.36
CA ALA A 141 2.47 15.23 -4.94
C ALA A 141 3.89 14.71 -4.69
N ILE A 142 4.39 13.81 -5.55
CA ILE A 142 5.80 13.34 -5.50
C ILE A 142 6.76 14.50 -5.77
N ALA A 143 6.45 15.37 -6.73
CA ALA A 143 7.29 16.53 -7.02
C ALA A 143 7.30 17.54 -5.85
N LEU A 144 6.16 17.77 -5.21
CA LEU A 144 6.08 18.59 -3.99
C LEU A 144 6.91 17.98 -2.84
N PHE A 145 6.79 16.69 -2.64
CA PHE A 145 7.57 15.95 -1.64
C PHE A 145 9.08 16.04 -1.92
N ASP A 146 9.50 15.88 -3.18
CA ASP A 146 10.92 15.96 -3.55
C ASP A 146 11.50 17.36 -3.28
N ASN A 147 10.71 18.42 -3.41
CA ASN A 147 11.13 19.79 -3.11
C ASN A 147 11.36 20.05 -1.60
N ASP A 148 10.69 19.31 -0.74
CA ASP A 148 10.80 19.44 0.73
C ASP A 148 11.89 18.54 1.35
N ARG A 149 12.57 17.72 0.54
CA ARG A 149 13.55 16.76 1.02
C ARG A 149 14.94 17.39 1.21
N PHE A 150 15.69 16.78 2.12
CA PHE A 150 17.10 17.14 2.34
C PHE A 150 18.01 16.87 1.14
N VAL A 151 17.67 15.85 0.31
CA VAL A 151 18.41 15.49 -0.92
C VAL A 151 17.43 15.49 -2.11
N PRO A 152 17.00 16.67 -2.61
CA PRO A 152 15.92 16.77 -3.58
C PRO A 152 16.30 16.29 -4.99
N TRP A 153 17.58 16.34 -5.36
CA TRP A 153 18.04 15.98 -6.71
C TRP A 153 18.09 14.47 -7.01
N LYS A 154 17.91 13.63 -6.00
CA LYS A 154 17.84 12.17 -6.19
C LYS A 154 16.42 11.69 -5.95
N PRO A 155 15.71 11.18 -6.96
CA PRO A 155 14.35 10.70 -6.79
C PRO A 155 14.26 9.64 -5.68
N ARG A 156 13.35 9.83 -4.75
CA ARG A 156 13.05 8.89 -3.66
C ARG A 156 11.98 7.89 -4.07
N VAL A 157 11.00 8.35 -4.84
CA VAL A 157 9.87 7.56 -5.31
C VAL A 157 10.01 7.30 -6.80
N LYS A 158 9.71 6.08 -7.23
CA LYS A 158 9.67 5.70 -8.64
C LYS A 158 8.44 4.83 -8.90
N LEU A 159 7.67 5.19 -9.92
CA LEU A 159 6.55 4.40 -10.38
C LEU A 159 7.01 3.39 -11.44
N VAL A 160 6.40 2.22 -11.42
CA VAL A 160 6.59 1.14 -12.40
C VAL A 160 5.21 0.80 -12.96
N ASP A 161 4.96 1.32 -14.15
CA ASP A 161 3.65 1.26 -14.79
C ASP A 161 3.43 -0.08 -15.49
N GLY A 162 2.27 -0.68 -15.27
CA GLY A 162 1.81 -1.90 -15.93
C GLY A 162 1.34 -2.98 -14.96
N GLN A 163 0.92 -4.10 -15.55
CA GLN A 163 0.41 -5.24 -14.79
C GLN A 163 1.49 -5.80 -13.86
N ILE A 164 1.17 -5.91 -12.57
CA ILE A 164 2.09 -6.37 -11.53
C ILE A 164 2.66 -7.74 -11.86
N GLU A 165 1.84 -8.63 -12.43
CA GLU A 165 2.21 -9.99 -12.84
C GLU A 165 3.35 -10.01 -13.86
N ILE A 166 3.49 -8.97 -14.64
CA ILE A 166 4.52 -8.84 -15.69
C ILE A 166 5.68 -8.00 -15.17
N THR A 167 5.36 -6.80 -14.65
CA THR A 167 6.35 -5.77 -14.33
C THR A 167 7.27 -6.17 -13.19
N THR A 168 6.81 -6.95 -12.21
CA THR A 168 7.66 -7.42 -11.10
C THR A 168 8.77 -8.35 -11.57
N GLY A 169 8.45 -9.31 -12.46
CA GLY A 169 9.45 -10.20 -13.07
C GLY A 169 10.45 -9.44 -13.93
N GLU A 170 9.97 -8.57 -14.80
CA GLU A 170 10.83 -7.72 -15.63
C GLU A 170 11.73 -6.81 -14.81
N PHE A 171 11.18 -6.21 -13.74
CA PHE A 171 11.93 -5.32 -12.86
C PHE A 171 13.12 -6.04 -12.22
N VAL A 172 12.92 -7.25 -11.71
CA VAL A 172 14.00 -8.04 -11.08
C VAL A 172 15.06 -8.44 -12.10
N LEU A 173 14.66 -8.78 -13.33
CA LEU A 173 15.59 -9.10 -14.41
C LEU A 173 16.44 -7.90 -14.83
N LYS A 174 15.81 -6.71 -14.92
CA LYS A 174 16.50 -5.45 -15.25
C LYS A 174 17.39 -4.94 -14.11
N ASN A 175 17.13 -5.36 -12.86
CA ASN A 175 17.84 -4.92 -11.66
C ASN A 175 18.39 -6.12 -10.85
N PRO A 176 19.38 -6.86 -11.35
CA PRO A 176 19.84 -8.12 -10.74
C PRO A 176 20.41 -7.96 -9.32
N GLY A 177 20.91 -6.78 -9.00
CA GLY A 177 21.47 -6.44 -7.68
C GLY A 177 20.44 -5.95 -6.66
N VAL A 178 19.17 -5.73 -7.06
CA VAL A 178 18.16 -5.17 -6.17
C VAL A 178 17.90 -6.06 -4.95
N ARG A 179 17.69 -5.42 -3.79
CA ARG A 179 17.23 -6.06 -2.55
C ARG A 179 16.11 -5.22 -1.98
N PHE A 180 15.23 -5.86 -1.22
CA PHE A 180 14.11 -5.20 -0.57
C PHE A 180 14.19 -5.36 0.94
N SER A 181 14.02 -4.25 1.65
CA SER A 181 13.83 -4.23 3.10
C SER A 181 12.36 -4.34 3.48
N LEU A 182 11.47 -3.85 2.60
CA LEU A 182 10.03 -3.89 2.83
C LEU A 182 9.29 -4.09 1.50
N ILE A 183 8.30 -4.98 1.49
CA ILE A 183 7.34 -5.14 0.38
C ILE A 183 5.93 -5.07 0.95
N HIS A 184 5.11 -4.18 0.40
CA HIS A 184 3.72 -3.99 0.74
C HIS A 184 2.83 -4.51 -0.39
N PHE A 185 2.04 -5.54 -0.10
CA PHE A 185 0.99 -6.05 -0.95
C PHE A 185 -0.32 -5.34 -0.61
N ASP A 186 -0.83 -4.53 -1.53
CA ASP A 186 -2.09 -3.79 -1.47
C ASP A 186 -2.76 -3.86 -2.87
N CYS A 187 -2.69 -5.06 -3.47
CA CYS A 187 -3.17 -5.33 -4.83
C CYS A 187 -4.36 -6.29 -4.86
N ASP A 188 -4.86 -6.70 -3.71
CA ASP A 188 -6.13 -7.37 -3.44
C ASP A 188 -6.30 -8.77 -4.07
N LEU A 189 -5.72 -9.02 -5.24
CA LEU A 189 -6.07 -10.15 -6.11
C LEU A 189 -5.02 -11.27 -6.07
N TYR A 190 -5.46 -12.47 -6.44
CA TYR A 190 -4.64 -13.67 -6.46
C TYR A 190 -3.45 -13.59 -7.42
N ALA A 191 -3.71 -13.26 -8.68
CA ALA A 191 -2.68 -13.31 -9.73
C ALA A 191 -1.51 -12.34 -9.47
N PRO A 192 -1.73 -11.02 -9.20
CA PRO A 192 -0.65 -10.09 -8.91
C PRO A 192 0.09 -10.47 -7.62
N THR A 193 -0.62 -10.89 -6.56
CA THR A 193 0.01 -11.31 -5.30
C THR A 193 0.94 -12.50 -5.52
N LYS A 194 0.46 -13.54 -6.21
CA LYS A 194 1.24 -14.75 -6.49
C LYS A 194 2.50 -14.44 -7.31
N ALA A 195 2.32 -13.76 -8.44
CA ALA A 195 3.44 -13.44 -9.33
C ALA A 195 4.50 -12.58 -8.64
N ALA A 196 4.06 -11.56 -7.88
CA ALA A 196 4.98 -10.70 -7.16
C ALA A 196 5.69 -11.43 -6.01
N LEU A 197 5.02 -12.32 -5.27
CA LEU A 197 5.68 -13.16 -4.26
C LEU A 197 6.77 -14.02 -4.89
N GLU A 198 6.50 -14.67 -6.02
CA GLU A 198 7.48 -15.51 -6.72
C GLU A 198 8.67 -14.69 -7.22
N ALA A 199 8.44 -13.50 -7.77
CA ALA A 199 9.49 -12.66 -8.34
C ALA A 199 10.33 -11.93 -7.28
N LEU A 200 9.69 -11.35 -6.27
CA LEU A 200 10.32 -10.41 -5.34
C LEU A 200 10.84 -11.07 -4.07
N TRP A 201 10.20 -12.12 -3.56
CA TRP A 201 10.63 -12.79 -2.33
C TRP A 201 12.10 -13.22 -2.31
N PRO A 202 12.69 -13.79 -3.39
CA PRO A 202 14.10 -14.12 -3.41
C PRO A 202 15.03 -12.92 -3.18
N ARG A 203 14.54 -11.71 -3.41
CA ARG A 203 15.27 -10.44 -3.27
C ARG A 203 15.02 -9.73 -1.95
N VAL A 204 14.09 -10.20 -1.11
CA VAL A 204 13.91 -9.67 0.24
C VAL A 204 15.16 -9.98 1.06
N SER A 205 15.70 -9.00 1.75
CA SER A 205 16.83 -9.18 2.66
C SER A 205 16.39 -9.92 3.93
N ARG A 206 17.31 -10.61 4.61
CA ARG A 206 17.02 -11.20 5.93
C ARG A 206 16.64 -10.09 6.90
N GLY A 207 15.61 -10.33 7.70
CA GLY A 207 14.99 -9.30 8.56
C GLY A 207 14.03 -8.38 7.82
N GLY A 208 13.96 -8.45 6.49
CA GLY A 208 13.01 -7.65 5.70
C GLY A 208 11.57 -8.05 5.97
N VAL A 209 10.67 -7.09 5.84
CA VAL A 209 9.24 -7.23 6.12
C VAL A 209 8.46 -7.33 4.83
N VAL A 210 7.57 -8.31 4.74
CA VAL A 210 6.56 -8.42 3.69
C VAL A 210 5.20 -8.35 4.36
N LEU A 211 4.40 -7.36 3.99
CA LEU A 211 3.09 -7.13 4.59
C LEU A 211 1.98 -7.26 3.54
N PHE A 212 0.80 -7.68 4.01
CA PHE A 212 -0.38 -7.97 3.22
C PHE A 212 -1.57 -7.21 3.81
N ASP A 213 -2.28 -6.46 2.98
CA ASP A 213 -3.41 -5.67 3.45
C ASP A 213 -4.66 -6.53 3.66
N GLU A 214 -4.87 -7.54 2.81
CA GLU A 214 -6.13 -8.26 2.71
C GLU A 214 -6.07 -9.74 3.18
N TYR A 215 -4.93 -10.20 3.72
CA TYR A 215 -4.82 -11.60 4.18
C TYR A 215 -5.85 -11.92 5.27
N GLY A 216 -6.62 -12.96 5.05
CA GLY A 216 -7.67 -13.39 5.99
C GLY A 216 -8.95 -12.54 5.94
N ILE A 217 -9.06 -11.60 5.02
CA ILE A 217 -10.28 -10.82 4.80
C ILE A 217 -11.22 -11.62 3.87
N PRO A 218 -12.42 -12.02 4.33
CA PRO A 218 -13.28 -12.93 3.58
C PRO A 218 -13.66 -12.44 2.18
N ASP A 219 -13.81 -11.15 2.01
CA ASP A 219 -14.18 -10.55 0.74
C ASP A 219 -13.00 -10.46 -0.27
N TRP A 220 -11.75 -10.67 0.20
CA TRP A 220 -10.52 -10.61 -0.58
C TRP A 220 -9.77 -11.94 -0.54
N ALA A 221 -10.46 -13.04 -0.91
CA ALA A 221 -9.93 -14.38 -0.81
C ALA A 221 -8.70 -14.65 -1.69
N GLY A 222 -8.53 -13.88 -2.77
CA GLY A 222 -7.45 -14.05 -3.73
C GLY A 222 -6.07 -13.87 -3.12
N GLU A 223 -5.82 -12.77 -2.39
CA GLU A 223 -4.57 -12.53 -1.69
C GLU A 223 -4.30 -13.63 -0.65
N THR A 224 -5.31 -13.95 0.17
CA THR A 224 -5.21 -15.04 1.16
C THR A 224 -4.74 -16.32 0.52
N LYS A 225 -5.37 -16.73 -0.59
CA LYS A 225 -5.05 -17.96 -1.30
C LYS A 225 -3.62 -17.96 -1.85
N ALA A 226 -3.18 -16.86 -2.43
CA ALA A 226 -1.82 -16.73 -2.96
C ALA A 226 -0.76 -16.84 -1.85
N VAL A 227 -1.01 -16.20 -0.72
CA VAL A 227 -0.10 -16.25 0.45
C VAL A 227 -0.07 -17.64 1.06
N ASP A 228 -1.22 -18.30 1.25
CA ASP A 228 -1.29 -19.67 1.78
C ASP A 228 -0.52 -20.65 0.91
N GLU A 229 -0.69 -20.59 -0.42
CA GLU A 229 0.07 -21.41 -1.36
C GLU A 229 1.57 -21.13 -1.27
N PHE A 230 1.95 -19.86 -1.13
CA PHE A 230 3.34 -19.49 -1.03
C PHE A 230 4.02 -20.02 0.23
N ILE A 231 3.36 -20.01 1.38
CA ILE A 231 3.94 -20.47 2.65
C ILE A 231 3.78 -21.96 2.90
N ALA A 232 2.91 -22.68 2.16
CA ALA A 232 2.55 -24.09 2.41
C ALA A 232 3.74 -25.04 2.61
N ASN A 233 4.85 -24.80 1.91
CA ASN A 233 6.06 -25.62 1.98
C ASN A 233 7.25 -24.88 2.61
N LYS A 234 7.00 -23.84 3.41
CA LYS A 234 8.00 -22.99 4.05
C LYS A 234 7.72 -22.87 5.55
N PRO A 235 7.95 -23.95 6.34
CA PRO A 235 7.58 -23.98 7.77
C PRO A 235 8.35 -22.94 8.61
N GLU A 236 9.42 -22.38 8.09
CA GLU A 236 10.18 -21.30 8.70
C GLU A 236 9.46 -19.94 8.64
N LEU A 237 8.50 -19.78 7.73
CA LEU A 237 7.75 -18.55 7.58
C LEU A 237 6.58 -18.50 8.55
N ARG A 238 6.47 -17.40 9.26
CA ARG A 238 5.37 -17.16 10.20
C ARG A 238 4.62 -15.92 9.83
N LEU A 239 3.33 -16.05 9.58
CA LEU A 239 2.41 -14.92 9.51
C LEU A 239 2.22 -14.35 10.92
N GLN A 240 2.32 -13.04 11.01
CA GLN A 240 2.10 -12.25 12.21
C GLN A 240 1.01 -11.24 11.91
N THR A 241 0.32 -10.76 12.92
CA THR A 241 -0.74 -9.76 12.78
C THR A 241 -0.70 -8.79 13.95
N PHE A 242 -1.34 -7.65 13.79
CA PHE A 242 -1.63 -6.73 14.87
C PHE A 242 -2.97 -7.10 15.52
N ASN A 243 -3.03 -7.02 16.85
CA ASN A 243 -4.28 -7.26 17.57
C ASN A 243 -5.20 -6.02 17.65
N TRP A 244 -4.78 -4.90 17.06
CA TRP A 244 -5.45 -3.61 17.18
C TRP A 244 -5.79 -2.95 15.82
N THR A 245 -5.37 -3.52 14.71
CA THR A 245 -5.70 -3.07 13.35
C THR A 245 -5.91 -4.25 12.43
N ASN A 246 -6.67 -4.04 11.35
CA ASN A 246 -6.93 -5.04 10.32
C ASN A 246 -6.27 -4.69 8.97
N ALA A 247 -5.64 -3.52 8.89
CA ALA A 247 -4.90 -3.10 7.70
C ALA A 247 -3.57 -2.44 8.15
N PRO A 248 -2.41 -3.05 7.77
CA PRO A 248 -2.30 -4.35 7.11
C PRO A 248 -2.82 -5.50 7.99
N SER A 249 -3.37 -6.53 7.35
CA SER A 249 -3.99 -7.65 8.05
C SER A 249 -2.96 -8.68 8.54
N ALA A 250 -1.87 -8.86 7.80
CA ALA A 250 -0.79 -9.76 8.17
C ALA A 250 0.58 -9.29 7.66
N TYR A 251 1.66 -9.84 8.22
CA TYR A 251 3.02 -9.64 7.73
C TYR A 251 3.93 -10.83 8.03
N ILE A 252 5.03 -10.93 7.29
CA ILE A 252 6.11 -11.88 7.49
C ILE A 252 7.41 -11.12 7.65
N VAL A 253 8.22 -11.50 8.64
CA VAL A 253 9.63 -11.08 8.72
C VAL A 253 10.47 -12.20 8.13
N LYS A 254 11.28 -11.90 7.12
CA LYS A 254 12.12 -12.90 6.46
C LYS A 254 13.22 -13.41 7.39
N PRO A 255 13.31 -14.71 7.65
CA PRO A 255 14.32 -15.29 8.54
C PRO A 255 15.75 -15.17 8.02
#